data_a5c0b646daa2afc433f073b4335f9ca1
#
_entry.id   a5c0b646daa2afc433f073b4335f9ca1
#
_cell.length_a   1.000
_cell.length_b   1.000
_cell.length_c   1.000
_cell.angle_alpha   90.00
_cell.angle_beta   90.00
_cell.angle_gamma   90.00
#
_symmetry.space_group_name_H-M   'P 1'
#
loop_
_entity.id
_entity.type
_entity.pdbx_description
1 polymer ?
#
loop_
_entity_poly.entity_id
_entity_poly.type
_entity_poly.pdbx_seq_one_letter_code
_entity_poly.pdbx_strand_id
1 'polypeptide(L)'
;MNGWFQDLVTSASKPIFELVRSTVMGTPQIDAPEMARARSLWGTSQTIANTCYVLLITLGGMLLMTGQSLPGSELTPGQLAARLVGAFLASNLSLVLIGYAIVFANGLATAFLVSGENKIDPKVLADRVARHISTLMSPDYAFATLLALAVVVLALCLGFIYIIRIAITMVLIAAAPIALMFHALPLTDGIARLWWRGITGVLAIQVAQSLVLATAYELLFSKNPDQDGGSVLGLPSRIALLDLLLAIALLWVMIRVPSWVARTVWQPAQP
;
A
#
# COMPACT_ATOMS: atom_id res chain seq x y z
N MET A 1 -37.96 -10.00 10.80
CA MET A 1 -36.88 -10.20 9.81
C MET A 1 -35.72 -9.20 9.97
N ASN A 2 -35.88 -8.06 10.65
CA ASN A 2 -34.84 -7.03 10.76
C ASN A 2 -33.74 -7.34 11.79
N GLY A 3 -34.02 -8.14 12.84
CA GLY A 3 -33.02 -8.47 13.88
C GLY A 3 -31.80 -9.28 13.33
N TRP A 4 -32.06 -10.25 12.46
CA TRP A 4 -31.00 -11.07 11.86
C TRP A 4 -30.02 -10.24 11.01
N PHE A 5 -30.50 -9.26 10.25
CA PHE A 5 -29.66 -8.34 9.48
C PHE A 5 -28.82 -7.45 10.40
N GLN A 6 -29.39 -6.96 11.50
CA GLN A 6 -28.66 -6.16 12.49
C GLN A 6 -27.57 -6.98 13.17
N ASP A 7 -27.87 -8.22 13.55
CA ASP A 7 -26.90 -9.15 14.13
C ASP A 7 -25.77 -9.48 13.14
N LEU A 8 -26.12 -9.70 11.86
CA LEU A 8 -25.13 -9.97 10.81
C LEU A 8 -24.18 -8.79 10.61
N VAL A 9 -24.71 -7.57 10.48
CA VAL A 9 -23.89 -6.36 10.28
C VAL A 9 -23.05 -6.07 11.52
N THR A 10 -23.58 -6.23 12.72
CA THR A 10 -22.87 -6.00 13.98
C THR A 10 -21.78 -7.06 14.19
N SER A 11 -22.06 -8.32 13.87
CA SER A 11 -21.08 -9.42 13.97
C SER A 11 -19.98 -9.33 12.92
N ALA A 12 -20.32 -8.89 11.70
CA ALA A 12 -19.34 -8.69 10.63
C ALA A 12 -18.51 -7.43 10.82
N SER A 13 -19.07 -6.36 11.37
CA SER A 13 -18.35 -5.09 11.53
C SER A 13 -17.18 -5.18 12.49
N LYS A 14 -17.31 -5.88 13.63
CA LYS A 14 -16.24 -5.99 14.64
C LYS A 14 -14.93 -6.56 14.08
N PRO A 15 -14.89 -7.76 13.47
CA PRO A 15 -13.63 -8.32 12.95
C PRO A 15 -13.08 -7.51 11.78
N ILE A 16 -13.94 -6.87 10.98
CA ILE A 16 -13.52 -6.03 9.86
C ILE A 16 -12.82 -4.77 10.37
N PHE A 17 -13.40 -4.09 11.36
CA PHE A 17 -12.79 -2.90 11.94
C PHE A 17 -11.50 -3.23 12.70
N GLU A 18 -11.39 -4.39 13.36
CA GLU A 18 -10.13 -4.87 13.94
C GLU A 18 -9.07 -5.13 12.86
N LEU A 19 -9.46 -5.74 11.74
CA LEU A 19 -8.56 -5.98 10.61
C LEU A 19 -8.11 -4.66 9.96
N VAL A 20 -9.03 -3.76 9.69
CA VAL A 20 -8.74 -2.42 9.16
C VAL A 20 -7.82 -1.67 10.13
N ARG A 21 -8.10 -1.72 11.43
CA ARG A 21 -7.28 -1.10 12.46
C ARG A 21 -5.84 -1.61 12.48
N SER A 22 -5.64 -2.93 12.38
CA SER A 22 -4.30 -3.53 12.44
C SER A 22 -3.49 -3.28 11.17
N THR A 23 -4.15 -3.10 10.03
CA THR A 23 -3.51 -3.02 8.70
C THR A 23 -3.48 -1.62 8.09
N VAL A 24 -4.41 -0.73 8.45
CA VAL A 24 -4.49 0.66 7.94
C VAL A 24 -3.33 1.52 8.46
N MET A 25 -2.80 1.22 9.65
CA MET A 25 -1.78 2.03 10.31
C MET A 25 -0.38 1.97 9.68
N GLY A 26 -0.15 1.16 8.67
CA GLY A 26 1.13 1.09 8.00
C GLY A 26 1.52 -0.31 7.53
N THR A 27 2.64 -0.39 6.84
CA THR A 27 3.30 -1.66 6.55
C THR A 27 4.10 -2.07 7.79
N PRO A 28 4.00 -3.32 8.27
CA PRO A 28 4.80 -3.79 9.39
C PRO A 28 6.29 -3.53 9.15
N GLN A 29 7.00 -3.10 10.18
CA GLN A 29 8.45 -2.89 10.08
C GLN A 29 9.15 -4.21 9.83
N ILE A 30 10.33 -4.16 9.18
CA ILE A 30 11.07 -5.37 8.82
C ILE A 30 11.37 -6.24 10.04
N ASP A 31 11.62 -5.63 11.21
CA ASP A 31 11.92 -6.35 12.44
C ASP A 31 10.69 -6.94 13.13
N ALA A 32 9.50 -6.61 12.69
CA ALA A 32 8.26 -7.12 13.25
C ALA A 32 8.15 -8.66 13.08
N PRO A 33 7.51 -9.37 14.01
CA PRO A 33 7.37 -10.83 13.96
C PRO A 33 6.62 -11.30 12.72
N GLU A 34 5.66 -10.50 12.19
CA GLU A 34 4.91 -10.80 10.98
C GLU A 34 5.82 -10.89 9.74
N MET A 35 6.93 -10.14 9.74
CA MET A 35 7.91 -10.10 8.65
C MET A 35 9.02 -11.16 8.77
N ALA A 36 9.01 -11.99 9.82
CA ALA A 36 10.05 -12.99 10.04
C ALA A 36 10.21 -13.97 8.86
N ARG A 37 9.08 -14.40 8.26
CA ARG A 37 9.11 -15.28 7.08
C ARG A 37 9.67 -14.60 5.84
N ALA A 38 9.32 -13.33 5.62
CA ALA A 38 9.85 -12.55 4.49
C ALA A 38 11.38 -12.36 4.63
N ARG A 39 11.87 -12.10 5.85
CA ARG A 39 13.33 -12.03 6.14
C ARG A 39 14.04 -13.36 5.89
N SER A 40 13.46 -14.48 6.33
CA SER A 40 14.02 -15.81 6.09
C SER A 40 14.13 -16.13 4.59
N LEU A 41 13.08 -15.85 3.82
CA LEU A 41 13.06 -16.01 2.37
C LEU A 41 14.05 -15.06 1.67
N TRP A 42 14.17 -13.82 2.17
CA TRP A 42 15.17 -12.88 1.69
C TRP A 42 16.60 -13.41 1.87
N GLY A 43 16.92 -14.00 3.03
CA GLY A 43 18.24 -14.60 3.27
C GLY A 43 18.54 -15.75 2.30
N THR A 44 17.55 -16.60 2.00
CA THR A 44 17.68 -17.65 0.99
C THR A 44 17.92 -17.06 -0.40
N SER A 45 17.12 -16.04 -0.78
CA SER A 45 17.28 -15.35 -2.07
C SER A 45 18.63 -14.64 -2.20
N GLN A 46 19.15 -14.07 -1.10
CA GLN A 46 20.47 -13.47 -1.04
C GLN A 46 21.58 -14.49 -1.30
N THR A 47 21.48 -15.67 -0.70
CA THR A 47 22.44 -16.75 -0.91
C THR A 47 22.43 -17.19 -2.38
N ILE A 48 21.24 -17.35 -2.97
CA ILE A 48 21.09 -17.70 -4.40
C ILE A 48 21.71 -16.59 -5.27
N ALA A 49 21.37 -15.32 -5.01
CA ALA A 49 21.89 -14.20 -5.78
C ALA A 49 23.43 -14.13 -5.70
N ASN A 50 24.01 -14.29 -4.51
CA ASN A 50 25.45 -14.27 -4.32
C ASN A 50 26.15 -15.42 -5.07
N THR A 51 25.54 -16.60 -5.14
CA THR A 51 26.06 -17.71 -5.94
C THR A 51 25.99 -17.41 -7.44
N CYS A 52 24.91 -16.77 -7.89
CA CYS A 52 24.72 -16.40 -9.30
C CYS A 52 25.65 -15.26 -9.76
N TYR A 53 26.28 -14.50 -8.87
CA TYR A 53 27.21 -13.43 -9.28
C TYR A 53 28.41 -13.98 -10.06
N VAL A 54 28.87 -15.20 -9.79
CA VAL A 54 29.93 -15.85 -10.59
C VAL A 54 29.52 -15.96 -12.05
N LEU A 55 28.27 -16.38 -12.30
CA LEU A 55 27.71 -16.48 -13.66
C LEU A 55 27.56 -15.10 -14.31
N LEU A 56 27.13 -14.09 -13.55
CA LEU A 56 27.00 -12.72 -14.07
C LEU A 56 28.34 -12.13 -14.46
N ILE A 57 29.40 -12.40 -13.69
CA ILE A 57 30.76 -11.96 -14.00
C ILE A 57 31.25 -12.63 -15.29
N THR A 58 31.06 -13.95 -15.43
CA THR A 58 31.49 -14.68 -16.64
C THR A 58 30.70 -14.23 -17.87
N LEU A 59 29.41 -14.06 -17.78
CA LEU A 59 28.56 -13.52 -18.86
C LEU A 59 28.95 -12.07 -19.20
N GLY A 60 29.21 -11.24 -18.21
CA GLY A 60 29.70 -9.88 -18.42
C GLY A 60 31.03 -9.82 -19.14
N GLY A 61 31.98 -10.69 -18.77
CA GLY A 61 33.23 -10.85 -19.46
C GLY A 61 33.08 -11.30 -20.92
N MET A 62 32.17 -12.27 -21.18
CA MET A 62 31.85 -12.68 -22.56
C MET A 62 31.26 -11.53 -23.38
N LEU A 63 30.34 -10.76 -22.79
CA LEU A 63 29.74 -9.58 -23.45
C LEU A 63 30.78 -8.51 -23.79
N LEU A 64 31.79 -8.31 -22.95
CA LEU A 64 32.90 -7.40 -23.26
C LEU A 64 33.72 -7.90 -24.42
N MET A 65 34.00 -9.19 -24.49
CA MET A 65 34.81 -9.77 -25.58
C MET A 65 34.08 -9.73 -26.93
N THR A 66 32.77 -10.03 -26.93
CA THR A 66 31.95 -10.03 -28.14
C THR A 66 31.46 -8.62 -28.52
N GLY A 67 31.24 -7.75 -27.54
CA GLY A 67 30.72 -6.40 -27.73
C GLY A 67 31.66 -5.48 -28.50
N GLN A 68 32.98 -5.72 -28.45
CA GLN A 68 33.96 -4.97 -29.25
C GLN A 68 33.80 -5.20 -30.77
N SER A 69 33.05 -6.23 -31.15
CA SER A 69 32.81 -6.57 -32.56
C SER A 69 31.47 -6.04 -33.09
N LEU A 70 30.63 -5.40 -32.24
CA LEU A 70 29.31 -4.89 -32.62
C LEU A 70 29.29 -3.35 -32.59
N PRO A 71 28.99 -2.67 -33.71
CA PRO A 71 28.88 -1.20 -33.73
C PRO A 71 27.75 -0.76 -32.82
N GLY A 72 28.04 0.09 -31.83
CA GLY A 72 27.03 0.65 -30.89
C GLY A 72 27.00 0.07 -29.49
N SER A 73 27.82 -0.95 -29.16
CA SER A 73 27.96 -1.47 -27.80
C SER A 73 29.18 -0.89 -27.09
N GLU A 74 29.08 0.36 -26.65
CA GLU A 74 30.17 1.05 -25.92
C GLU A 74 30.23 0.65 -24.43
N LEU A 75 30.15 -0.65 -24.13
CA LEU A 75 30.38 -1.12 -22.76
C LEU A 75 31.91 -1.13 -22.46
N THR A 76 32.34 -0.16 -21.67
CA THR A 76 33.70 -0.16 -21.17
C THR A 76 33.86 -1.12 -19.99
N PRO A 77 35.02 -1.76 -19.79
CA PRO A 77 35.26 -2.64 -18.63
C PRO A 77 35.00 -1.95 -17.30
N GLY A 78 35.30 -0.65 -17.19
CA GLY A 78 35.03 0.14 -16.00
C GLY A 78 33.54 0.31 -15.71
N GLN A 79 32.73 0.52 -16.74
CA GLN A 79 31.26 0.61 -16.58
C GLN A 79 30.65 -0.72 -16.16
N LEU A 80 31.10 -1.84 -16.70
CA LEU A 80 30.67 -3.16 -16.29
C LEU A 80 31.04 -3.45 -14.84
N ALA A 81 32.28 -3.16 -14.45
CA ALA A 81 32.75 -3.33 -13.07
C ALA A 81 31.92 -2.48 -12.10
N ALA A 82 31.67 -1.21 -12.43
CA ALA A 82 30.82 -0.34 -11.60
C ALA A 82 29.39 -0.88 -11.46
N ARG A 83 28.79 -1.41 -12.54
CA ARG A 83 27.45 -2.04 -12.50
C ARG A 83 27.43 -3.31 -11.64
N LEU A 84 28.43 -4.18 -11.77
CA LEU A 84 28.55 -5.39 -10.96
C LEU A 84 28.67 -5.07 -9.47
N VAL A 85 29.53 -4.12 -9.10
CA VAL A 85 29.71 -3.68 -7.71
C VAL A 85 28.42 -3.02 -7.19
N GLY A 86 27.81 -2.14 -7.97
CA GLY A 86 26.56 -1.49 -7.60
C GLY A 86 25.42 -2.48 -7.41
N ALA A 87 25.26 -3.45 -8.31
CA ALA A 87 24.27 -4.51 -8.19
C ALA A 87 24.51 -5.39 -6.97
N PHE A 88 25.76 -5.76 -6.70
CA PHE A 88 26.15 -6.54 -5.52
C PHE A 88 25.79 -5.80 -4.22
N LEU A 89 26.14 -4.53 -4.12
CA LEU A 89 25.80 -3.70 -2.96
C LEU A 89 24.28 -3.55 -2.82
N ALA A 90 23.57 -3.23 -3.90
CA ALA A 90 22.13 -3.08 -3.89
C ALA A 90 21.42 -4.37 -3.46
N SER A 91 21.85 -5.53 -3.98
CA SER A 91 21.31 -6.84 -3.63
C SER A 91 21.50 -7.16 -2.15
N ASN A 92 22.71 -6.98 -1.63
CA ASN A 92 23.05 -7.32 -0.25
C ASN A 92 22.51 -6.31 0.78
N LEU A 93 22.36 -5.04 0.42
CA LEU A 93 21.80 -3.99 1.28
C LEU A 93 20.29 -3.80 1.07
N SER A 94 19.66 -4.57 0.20
CA SER A 94 18.24 -4.42 -0.17
C SER A 94 17.30 -4.45 1.03
N LEU A 95 17.53 -5.29 2.03
CA LEU A 95 16.71 -5.36 3.23
C LEU A 95 16.74 -4.04 4.02
N VAL A 96 17.93 -3.46 4.17
CA VAL A 96 18.14 -2.18 4.86
C VAL A 96 17.45 -1.05 4.10
N LEU A 97 17.62 -1.00 2.76
CA LEU A 97 17.00 0.00 1.91
C LEU A 97 15.47 -0.06 1.97
N ILE A 98 14.91 -1.27 1.90
CA ILE A 98 13.46 -1.47 2.04
C ILE A 98 12.99 -1.07 3.44
N GLY A 99 13.78 -1.37 4.48
CA GLY A 99 13.47 -0.97 5.85
C GLY A 99 13.29 0.54 5.99
N TYR A 100 14.25 1.30 5.49
CA TYR A 100 14.14 2.76 5.49
C TYR A 100 12.98 3.27 4.63
N ALA A 101 12.73 2.64 3.48
CA ALA A 101 11.59 3.01 2.63
C ALA A 101 10.24 2.77 3.33
N ILE A 102 10.08 1.66 4.07
CA ILE A 102 8.89 1.37 4.87
C ILE A 102 8.74 2.40 5.99
N VAL A 103 9.80 2.69 6.74
CA VAL A 103 9.77 3.69 7.82
C VAL A 103 9.37 5.06 7.27
N PHE A 104 9.94 5.46 6.14
CA PHE A 104 9.61 6.71 5.47
C PHE A 104 8.13 6.76 5.03
N ALA A 105 7.64 5.70 4.38
CA ALA A 105 6.24 5.62 3.95
C ALA A 105 5.27 5.63 5.14
N ASN A 106 5.61 4.93 6.23
CA ASN A 106 4.83 4.95 7.46
C ASN A 106 4.84 6.34 8.10
N GLY A 107 5.98 7.02 8.10
CA GLY A 107 6.11 8.40 8.59
C GLY A 107 5.22 9.37 7.80
N LEU A 108 5.23 9.30 6.47
CA LEU A 108 4.34 10.11 5.63
C LEU A 108 2.86 9.79 5.88
N ALA A 109 2.51 8.50 5.96
CA ALA A 109 1.15 8.08 6.25
C ALA A 109 0.65 8.63 7.59
N THR A 110 1.50 8.53 8.62
CA THR A 110 1.21 9.08 9.96
C THR A 110 1.12 10.61 9.95
N ALA A 111 1.99 11.29 9.19
CA ALA A 111 1.95 12.74 9.08
C ALA A 111 0.60 13.24 8.55
N PHE A 112 0.03 12.58 7.53
CA PHE A 112 -1.32 12.91 7.04
C PHE A 112 -2.42 12.66 8.07
N LEU A 113 -2.30 11.59 8.86
CA LEU A 113 -3.30 11.25 9.88
C LEU A 113 -3.21 12.14 11.13
N VAL A 114 -2.06 12.76 11.38
CA VAL A 114 -1.82 13.61 12.57
C VAL A 114 -1.88 15.11 12.24
N SER A 115 -1.92 15.49 10.94
CA SER A 115 -1.85 16.88 10.48
C SER A 115 -3.07 17.75 10.83
N GLY A 116 -4.17 17.20 11.35
CA GLY A 116 -5.34 17.95 11.81
C GLY A 116 -5.28 18.31 13.30
N GLU A 117 -6.14 19.23 13.74
CA GLU A 117 -6.33 19.55 15.17
C GLU A 117 -6.71 18.33 16.02
N ASN A 118 -7.26 17.31 15.38
CA ASN A 118 -7.63 16.04 15.99
C ASN A 118 -6.68 14.95 15.49
N LYS A 119 -5.91 14.35 16.41
CA LYS A 119 -5.20 13.09 16.13
C LYS A 119 -6.20 12.04 15.66
N ILE A 120 -6.15 11.70 14.39
CA ILE A 120 -7.02 10.67 13.82
C ILE A 120 -6.53 9.31 14.36
N ASP A 121 -7.16 8.84 15.43
CA ASP A 121 -6.99 7.47 15.87
C ASP A 121 -7.95 6.59 15.04
N PRO A 122 -7.43 5.68 14.21
CA PRO A 122 -8.26 4.75 13.42
C PRO A 122 -9.24 3.93 14.25
N LYS A 123 -8.94 3.73 15.55
CA LYS A 123 -9.88 3.10 16.50
C LYS A 123 -11.12 3.95 16.70
N VAL A 124 -10.89 5.25 16.99
CA VAL A 124 -11.97 6.20 17.22
C VAL A 124 -12.80 6.38 15.96
N LEU A 125 -12.15 6.35 14.79
CA LEU A 125 -12.84 6.39 13.50
C LEU A 125 -13.72 5.16 13.30
N ALA A 126 -13.17 3.96 13.49
CA ALA A 126 -13.91 2.71 13.37
C ALA A 126 -15.10 2.65 14.34
N ASP A 127 -14.90 3.03 15.60
CA ASP A 127 -15.96 3.08 16.62
C ASP A 127 -17.03 4.12 16.30
N ARG A 128 -16.66 5.26 15.74
CA ARG A 128 -17.61 6.29 15.30
C ARG A 128 -18.44 5.82 14.11
N VAL A 129 -17.81 5.24 13.10
CA VAL A 129 -18.50 4.67 11.95
C VAL A 129 -19.44 3.54 12.38
N ALA A 130 -18.97 2.63 13.25
CA ALA A 130 -19.80 1.54 13.77
C ALA A 130 -21.01 2.06 14.55
N ARG A 131 -20.84 3.08 15.40
CA ARG A 131 -21.95 3.73 16.12
C ARG A 131 -22.91 4.46 15.18
N HIS A 132 -22.40 5.12 14.15
CA HIS A 132 -23.24 5.80 13.16
C HIS A 132 -24.09 4.80 12.37
N ILE A 133 -23.49 3.68 11.99
CA ILE A 133 -24.22 2.56 11.36
C ILE A 133 -25.29 2.01 12.30
N SER A 134 -24.98 1.76 13.58
CA SER A 134 -25.95 1.20 14.53
C SER A 134 -27.12 2.14 14.84
N THR A 135 -26.91 3.46 14.84
CA THR A 135 -27.99 4.45 15.03
C THR A 135 -28.90 4.58 13.81
N LEU A 136 -28.39 4.31 12.60
CA LEU A 136 -29.17 4.34 11.35
C LEU A 136 -29.95 3.05 11.08
N MET A 137 -29.66 1.98 11.82
CA MET A 137 -30.35 0.68 11.72
C MET A 137 -31.66 0.68 12.48
N SER A 138 -32.50 1.71 12.32
CA SER A 138 -33.87 1.71 12.85
C SER A 138 -34.80 0.88 11.94
N PRO A 139 -35.75 0.13 12.50
CA PRO A 139 -36.69 -0.70 11.74
C PRO A 139 -37.46 0.06 10.66
N ASP A 140 -37.60 1.37 10.84
CA ASP A 140 -38.40 2.24 9.97
C ASP A 140 -37.69 2.69 8.69
N TYR A 141 -36.37 2.42 8.55
CA TYR A 141 -35.58 2.89 7.42
C TYR A 141 -34.89 1.73 6.68
N ALA A 142 -35.66 0.94 5.94
CA ALA A 142 -35.10 -0.18 5.13
C ALA A 142 -34.02 0.26 4.16
N PHE A 143 -34.13 1.46 3.58
CA PHE A 143 -33.13 2.01 2.67
C PHE A 143 -31.79 2.33 3.38
N ALA A 144 -31.82 2.89 4.59
CA ALA A 144 -30.62 3.13 5.37
C ALA A 144 -29.89 1.82 5.75
N THR A 145 -30.65 0.77 6.03
CA THR A 145 -30.08 -0.57 6.30
C THR A 145 -29.35 -1.15 5.08
N LEU A 146 -29.90 -0.97 3.87
CA LEU A 146 -29.22 -1.39 2.64
C LEU A 146 -27.93 -0.60 2.39
N LEU A 147 -27.92 0.71 2.63
CA LEU A 147 -26.70 1.53 2.53
C LEU A 147 -25.68 1.12 3.58
N ALA A 148 -26.09 0.84 4.82
CA ALA A 148 -25.20 0.35 5.86
C ALA A 148 -24.54 -1.00 5.47
N LEU A 149 -25.30 -1.91 4.86
CA LEU A 149 -24.79 -3.16 4.32
C LEU A 149 -23.74 -2.89 3.22
N ALA A 150 -23.99 -1.92 2.33
CA ALA A 150 -23.03 -1.54 1.30
C ALA A 150 -21.72 -1.03 1.91
N VAL A 151 -21.77 -0.22 2.96
CA VAL A 151 -20.57 0.23 3.70
C VAL A 151 -19.77 -0.95 4.25
N VAL A 152 -20.45 -1.93 4.87
CA VAL A 152 -19.79 -3.12 5.42
C VAL A 152 -19.11 -3.95 4.32
N VAL A 153 -19.78 -4.16 3.20
CA VAL A 153 -19.20 -4.88 2.06
C VAL A 153 -17.98 -4.15 1.49
N LEU A 154 -18.05 -2.83 1.32
CA LEU A 154 -16.91 -2.03 0.85
C LEU A 154 -15.76 -2.05 1.86
N ALA A 155 -16.04 -2.01 3.15
CA ALA A 155 -15.02 -2.12 4.19
C ALA A 155 -14.33 -3.49 4.18
N LEU A 156 -15.07 -4.58 3.94
CA LEU A 156 -14.51 -5.92 3.70
C LEU A 156 -13.59 -5.96 2.49
N CYS A 157 -14.02 -5.41 1.37
CA CYS A 157 -13.20 -5.32 0.15
C CYS A 157 -11.91 -4.52 0.42
N LEU A 158 -12.01 -3.43 1.16
CA LEU A 158 -10.85 -2.64 1.55
C LEU A 158 -9.88 -3.45 2.43
N GLY A 159 -10.39 -4.17 3.43
CA GLY A 159 -9.60 -5.07 4.27
C GLY A 159 -8.85 -6.13 3.46
N PHE A 160 -9.51 -6.73 2.46
CA PHE A 160 -8.89 -7.68 1.55
C PHE A 160 -7.76 -7.04 0.71
N ILE A 161 -7.96 -5.83 0.22
CA ILE A 161 -6.93 -5.07 -0.51
C ILE A 161 -5.70 -4.81 0.39
N TYR A 162 -5.90 -4.51 1.67
CA TYR A 162 -4.78 -4.35 2.61
C TYR A 162 -3.98 -5.64 2.80
N ILE A 163 -4.66 -6.79 2.94
CA ILE A 163 -3.99 -8.08 3.05
C ILE A 163 -3.15 -8.37 1.80
N ILE A 164 -3.72 -8.16 0.61
CA ILE A 164 -3.00 -8.31 -0.66
C ILE A 164 -1.78 -7.41 -0.69
N ARG A 165 -1.90 -6.14 -0.27
CA ARG A 165 -0.77 -5.19 -0.24
C ARG A 165 0.37 -5.69 0.64
N ILE A 166 0.08 -6.19 1.85
CA ILE A 166 1.09 -6.74 2.75
C ILE A 166 1.73 -7.98 2.13
N ALA A 167 0.95 -8.88 1.54
CA ALA A 167 1.45 -10.08 0.88
C ALA A 167 2.39 -9.73 -0.29
N ILE A 168 2.02 -8.78 -1.14
CA ILE A 168 2.88 -8.29 -2.23
C ILE A 168 4.16 -7.68 -1.67
N THR A 169 4.09 -6.89 -0.59
CA THR A 169 5.27 -6.32 0.05
C THR A 169 6.23 -7.42 0.53
N MET A 170 5.72 -8.48 1.18
CA MET A 170 6.53 -9.61 1.62
C MET A 170 7.20 -10.33 0.45
N VAL A 171 6.49 -10.53 -0.65
CA VAL A 171 7.05 -11.14 -1.88
C VAL A 171 8.14 -10.25 -2.47
N LEU A 172 7.93 -8.94 -2.54
CA LEU A 172 8.93 -8.00 -3.04
C LEU A 172 10.19 -7.94 -2.16
N ILE A 173 10.04 -8.04 -0.83
CA ILE A 173 11.16 -8.15 0.11
C ILE A 173 11.94 -9.44 -0.16
N ALA A 174 11.27 -10.57 -0.24
CA ALA A 174 11.89 -11.87 -0.48
C ALA A 174 12.60 -11.93 -1.84
N ALA A 175 12.03 -11.32 -2.88
CA ALA A 175 12.59 -11.30 -4.23
C ALA A 175 13.70 -10.24 -4.44
N ALA A 176 13.89 -9.31 -3.51
CA ALA A 176 14.78 -8.16 -3.65
C ALA A 176 16.21 -8.53 -4.07
N PRO A 177 16.91 -9.49 -3.42
CA PRO A 177 18.29 -9.81 -3.79
C PRO A 177 18.41 -10.30 -5.23
N ILE A 178 17.48 -11.18 -5.64
CA ILE A 178 17.46 -11.75 -7.00
C ILE A 178 17.10 -10.67 -8.03
N ALA A 179 16.12 -9.83 -7.75
CA ALA A 179 15.73 -8.78 -8.68
C ALA A 179 16.82 -7.73 -8.88
N LEU A 180 17.50 -7.33 -7.80
CA LEU A 180 18.52 -6.30 -7.84
C LEU A 180 19.87 -6.78 -8.42
N MET A 181 20.17 -8.08 -8.34
CA MET A 181 21.37 -8.60 -9.02
C MET A 181 21.32 -8.40 -10.54
N PHE A 182 20.13 -8.30 -11.13
CA PHE A 182 19.96 -8.06 -12.58
C PHE A 182 20.36 -6.66 -13.03
N HIS A 183 20.66 -5.71 -12.12
CA HIS A 183 21.32 -4.46 -12.45
C HIS A 183 22.76 -4.65 -12.98
N ALA A 184 23.37 -5.81 -12.72
CA ALA A 184 24.74 -6.13 -13.14
C ALA A 184 24.91 -6.06 -14.67
N LEU A 185 23.92 -6.52 -15.43
CA LEU A 185 23.99 -6.57 -16.89
C LEU A 185 22.94 -5.64 -17.53
N PRO A 186 23.32 -4.90 -18.60
CA PRO A 186 22.39 -3.98 -19.28
C PRO A 186 21.17 -4.67 -19.87
N LEU A 187 21.34 -5.92 -20.33
CA LEU A 187 20.27 -6.73 -20.93
C LEU A 187 19.16 -7.09 -19.93
N THR A 188 19.50 -7.25 -18.66
CA THR A 188 18.57 -7.69 -17.61
C THR A 188 18.11 -6.57 -16.68
N ASP A 189 18.63 -5.37 -16.84
CA ASP A 189 18.35 -4.19 -16.02
C ASP A 189 16.84 -3.84 -15.94
N GLY A 190 16.07 -4.23 -16.95
CA GLY A 190 14.61 -4.07 -16.96
C GLY A 190 13.91 -4.74 -15.80
N ILE A 191 14.40 -5.92 -15.35
CA ILE A 191 13.81 -6.68 -14.23
C ILE A 191 14.02 -5.92 -12.92
N ALA A 192 15.21 -5.41 -12.70
CA ALA A 192 15.52 -4.64 -11.50
C ALA A 192 14.71 -3.33 -11.45
N ARG A 193 14.57 -2.63 -12.59
CA ARG A 193 13.69 -1.45 -12.68
C ARG A 193 12.23 -1.76 -12.41
N LEU A 194 11.74 -2.91 -12.88
CA LEU A 194 10.38 -3.37 -12.58
C LEU A 194 10.20 -3.58 -11.07
N TRP A 195 11.18 -4.19 -10.41
CA TRP A 195 11.16 -4.39 -8.97
C TRP A 195 11.11 -3.05 -8.21
N TRP A 196 11.94 -2.07 -8.58
CA TRP A 196 11.89 -0.73 -7.99
C TRP A 196 10.53 -0.06 -8.14
N ARG A 197 9.92 -0.18 -9.32
CA ARG A 197 8.55 0.31 -9.56
C ARG A 197 7.54 -0.43 -8.68
N GLY A 198 7.69 -1.73 -8.50
CA GLY A 198 6.83 -2.53 -7.64
C GLY A 198 6.86 -2.06 -6.19
N ILE A 199 8.04 -1.98 -5.58
CA ILE A 199 8.17 -1.59 -4.16
C ILE A 199 7.75 -0.15 -3.92
N THR A 200 8.16 0.79 -4.77
CA THR A 200 7.75 2.20 -4.65
C THR A 200 6.24 2.35 -4.88
N GLY A 201 5.66 1.61 -5.83
CA GLY A 201 4.22 1.59 -6.07
C GLY A 201 3.41 1.11 -4.87
N VAL A 202 3.82 0.01 -4.24
CA VAL A 202 3.11 -0.53 -3.05
C VAL A 202 3.18 0.44 -1.87
N LEU A 203 4.33 1.09 -1.66
CA LEU A 203 4.47 2.10 -0.61
C LEU A 203 3.70 3.39 -0.92
N ALA A 204 3.66 3.80 -2.20
CA ALA A 204 2.86 4.95 -2.63
C ALA A 204 1.35 4.72 -2.45
N ILE A 205 0.85 3.49 -2.67
CA ILE A 205 -0.54 3.12 -2.38
C ILE A 205 -0.87 3.42 -0.91
N GLN A 206 -0.01 3.03 0.01
CA GLN A 206 -0.21 3.26 1.44
C GLN A 206 -0.34 4.75 1.76
N VAL A 207 0.58 5.58 1.25
CA VAL A 207 0.57 7.03 1.47
C VAL A 207 -0.68 7.67 0.87
N ALA A 208 -1.08 7.27 -0.33
CA ALA A 208 -2.29 7.78 -0.98
C ALA A 208 -3.57 7.38 -0.21
N GLN A 209 -3.64 6.15 0.29
CA GLN A 209 -4.77 5.69 1.09
C GLN A 209 -4.87 6.43 2.43
N SER A 210 -3.74 6.72 3.11
CA SER A 210 -3.75 7.50 4.34
C SER A 210 -4.21 8.94 4.11
N LEU A 211 -3.84 9.55 2.98
CA LEU A 211 -4.34 10.88 2.60
C LEU A 211 -5.86 10.86 2.37
N VAL A 212 -6.38 9.88 1.62
CA VAL A 212 -7.83 9.75 1.42
C VAL A 212 -8.55 9.53 2.75
N LEU A 213 -7.98 8.73 3.65
CA LEU A 213 -8.56 8.49 4.97
C LEU A 213 -8.57 9.76 5.83
N ALA A 214 -7.50 10.56 5.80
CA ALA A 214 -7.44 11.83 6.50
C ALA A 214 -8.51 12.81 5.97
N THR A 215 -8.63 12.91 4.64
CA THR A 215 -9.68 13.72 4.00
C THR A 215 -11.08 13.22 4.36
N ALA A 216 -11.27 11.89 4.37
CA ALA A 216 -12.54 11.28 4.77
C ALA A 216 -12.92 11.64 6.22
N TYR A 217 -11.95 11.61 7.11
CA TYR A 217 -12.15 11.99 8.50
C TYR A 217 -12.58 13.46 8.65
N GLU A 218 -11.86 14.36 8.01
CA GLU A 218 -12.19 15.80 8.03
C GLU A 218 -13.60 16.06 7.45
N LEU A 219 -13.95 15.40 6.34
CA LEU A 219 -15.26 15.56 5.71
C LEU A 219 -16.42 15.00 6.54
N LEU A 220 -16.21 13.86 7.21
CA LEU A 220 -17.27 13.18 7.97
C LEU A 220 -17.39 13.71 9.41
N PHE A 221 -16.29 14.18 10.02
CA PHE A 221 -16.24 14.42 11.46
C PHE A 221 -15.76 15.83 11.86
N SER A 222 -15.33 16.68 10.90
CA SER A 222 -15.01 18.06 11.20
C SER A 222 -16.29 18.82 11.54
N LYS A 223 -16.55 18.97 12.82
CA LYS A 223 -17.60 19.86 13.34
C LYS A 223 -16.98 21.23 13.55
N ASN A 224 -17.47 22.24 12.86
CA ASN A 224 -17.39 23.62 13.34
C ASN A 224 -18.32 23.75 14.55
N PRO A 225 -17.82 23.99 15.77
CA PRO A 225 -18.63 24.05 16.99
C PRO A 225 -19.68 25.18 16.98
N ASP A 226 -19.48 26.20 16.14
CA ASP A 226 -20.26 27.45 16.14
C ASP A 226 -21.38 27.53 15.09
N GLN A 227 -21.60 26.45 14.32
CA GLN A 227 -22.69 26.42 13.35
C GLN A 227 -23.57 25.18 13.58
N ASP A 228 -24.65 25.37 14.29
CA ASP A 228 -25.81 24.47 14.29
C ASP A 228 -26.24 24.18 12.85
N GLY A 229 -25.74 23.10 12.27
CA GLY A 229 -26.19 22.59 10.98
C GLY A 229 -25.27 22.80 9.77
N GLY A 230 -23.99 23.15 9.95
CA GLY A 230 -23.02 23.33 8.85
C GLY A 230 -22.56 22.02 8.25
N SER A 231 -23.01 21.70 7.05
CA SER A 231 -22.43 20.68 6.19
C SER A 231 -21.18 21.23 5.52
N VAL A 232 -20.09 20.47 5.51
CA VAL A 232 -18.83 20.83 4.81
C VAL A 232 -19.03 21.05 3.31
N LEU A 233 -20.12 20.50 2.74
CA LEU A 233 -20.51 20.68 1.33
C LEU A 233 -21.67 21.70 1.15
N GLY A 234 -22.01 22.51 2.17
CA GLY A 234 -23.16 23.42 2.09
C GLY A 234 -24.54 22.73 2.03
N LEU A 235 -24.59 21.42 2.29
CA LEU A 235 -25.79 20.64 2.34
C LEU A 235 -26.28 20.53 3.78
N PRO A 236 -27.59 20.56 4.06
CA PRO A 236 -28.10 20.48 5.43
C PRO A 236 -27.69 19.16 6.10
N SER A 237 -26.86 19.21 7.14
CA SER A 237 -26.24 18.07 7.83
C SER A 237 -27.20 17.20 8.65
N ARG A 238 -28.48 17.38 8.51
CA ARG A 238 -29.51 16.59 9.21
C ARG A 238 -29.90 15.30 8.49
N ILE A 239 -29.34 15.00 7.32
CA ILE A 239 -29.70 13.80 6.58
C ILE A 239 -28.57 12.77 6.77
N ALA A 240 -28.73 11.91 7.77
CA ALA A 240 -27.86 10.75 8.03
C ALA A 240 -27.58 9.88 6.76
N LEU A 241 -28.43 9.98 5.75
CA LEU A 241 -28.28 9.36 4.45
C LEU A 241 -27.12 9.98 3.63
N LEU A 242 -26.90 11.29 3.73
CA LEU A 242 -25.80 11.96 3.01
C LEU A 242 -24.43 11.56 3.57
N ASP A 243 -24.33 11.46 4.90
CA ASP A 243 -23.10 11.00 5.56
C ASP A 243 -22.76 9.55 5.14
N LEU A 244 -23.79 8.72 5.00
CA LEU A 244 -23.65 7.34 4.56
C LEU A 244 -23.23 7.24 3.09
N LEU A 245 -23.83 8.05 2.22
CA LEU A 245 -23.44 8.15 0.81
C LEU A 245 -22.01 8.67 0.66
N LEU A 246 -21.62 9.66 1.46
CA LEU A 246 -20.25 10.19 1.48
C LEU A 246 -19.26 9.11 1.94
N ALA A 247 -19.59 8.35 2.98
CA ALA A 247 -18.77 7.24 3.44
C ALA A 247 -18.59 6.17 2.35
N ILE A 248 -19.66 5.82 1.63
CA ILE A 248 -19.61 4.89 0.50
C ILE A 248 -18.69 5.44 -0.60
N ALA A 249 -18.84 6.71 -0.97
CA ALA A 249 -18.01 7.34 -1.99
C ALA A 249 -16.52 7.32 -1.61
N LEU A 250 -16.19 7.66 -0.37
CA LEU A 250 -14.82 7.68 0.13
C LEU A 250 -14.21 6.27 0.21
N LEU A 251 -14.97 5.27 0.69
CA LEU A 251 -14.53 3.87 0.67
C LEU A 251 -14.29 3.38 -0.75
N TRP A 252 -15.17 3.74 -1.68
CA TRP A 252 -15.00 3.39 -3.09
C TRP A 252 -13.73 4.02 -3.69
N VAL A 253 -13.44 5.29 -3.38
CA VAL A 253 -12.18 5.95 -3.77
C VAL A 253 -10.97 5.21 -3.20
N MET A 254 -10.98 4.84 -1.91
CA MET A 254 -9.90 4.08 -1.28
C MET A 254 -9.64 2.73 -1.96
N ILE A 255 -10.70 2.04 -2.40
CA ILE A 255 -10.60 0.78 -3.15
C ILE A 255 -9.98 1.01 -4.54
N ARG A 256 -10.21 2.19 -5.13
CA ARG A 256 -9.69 2.54 -6.46
C ARG A 256 -8.24 3.00 -6.47
N VAL A 257 -7.72 3.51 -5.35
CA VAL A 257 -6.34 4.00 -5.24
C VAL A 257 -5.30 2.99 -5.72
N PRO A 258 -5.30 1.70 -5.33
CA PRO A 258 -4.32 0.74 -5.81
C PRO A 258 -4.30 0.60 -7.33
N SER A 259 -5.47 0.61 -7.97
CA SER A 259 -5.55 0.48 -9.42
C SER A 259 -5.05 1.74 -10.16
N TRP A 260 -5.24 2.93 -9.60
CA TRP A 260 -4.71 4.17 -10.16
C TRP A 260 -3.19 4.23 -10.05
N VAL A 261 -2.65 3.94 -8.87
CA VAL A 261 -1.20 3.89 -8.65
C VAL A 261 -0.55 2.81 -9.52
N ALA A 262 -1.15 1.63 -9.60
CA ALA A 262 -0.65 0.56 -10.47
C ALA A 262 -0.56 1.03 -11.93
N ARG A 263 -1.59 1.66 -12.48
CA ARG A 263 -1.56 2.18 -13.85
C ARG A 263 -0.42 3.18 -14.06
N THR A 264 -0.24 4.12 -13.14
CA THR A 264 0.80 5.14 -13.24
C THR A 264 2.21 4.55 -13.15
N VAL A 265 2.40 3.57 -12.27
CA VAL A 265 3.70 2.94 -12.02
C VAL A 265 4.09 1.97 -13.16
N TRP A 266 3.10 1.26 -13.74
CA TRP A 266 3.35 0.20 -14.73
C TRP A 266 3.25 0.67 -16.18
N GLN A 267 2.72 1.87 -16.46
CA GLN A 267 2.79 2.42 -17.80
C GLN A 267 4.26 2.77 -18.11
N PRO A 268 4.86 2.22 -19.18
CA PRO A 268 6.14 2.70 -19.65
C PRO A 268 5.97 4.17 -20.03
N ALA A 269 6.91 5.02 -19.57
CA ALA A 269 7.00 6.38 -20.10
C ALA A 269 7.07 6.26 -21.62
N GLN A 270 5.99 6.65 -22.30
CA GLN A 270 6.03 6.73 -23.76
C GLN A 270 7.05 7.83 -24.11
N PRO A 271 7.95 7.58 -25.08
CA PRO A 271 8.92 8.56 -25.53
C PRO A 271 8.27 9.76 -26.17
#